data_37d5c18ba500fc7760381281bff2d6cf
#
_entry.id   37d5c18ba500fc7760381281bff2d6cf
#
_cell.length_a   1.000
_cell.length_b   1.000
_cell.length_c   1.000
_cell.angle_alpha   90.00
_cell.angle_beta   90.00
_cell.angle_gamma   90.00
#
_symmetry.space_group_name_H-M   'P 1'
#
loop_
_entity.id
_entity.type
_entity.pdbx_description
1 polymer ?
#
loop_
_entity_poly.entity_id
_entity_poly.type
_entity_poly.pdbx_seq_one_letter_code
_entity_poly.pdbx_strand_id
1 'polypeptide(L)'
;SQNWLDTGNLAFLNKPLELTEHEKQWIKQHPDLKVLENPYSPPYSMTDETGSVRGVMGDILNIITLQTGLNFSPITVSHNIHAGTQLNPGGWDILPAAIYSEDRENNVSFAEVFITTPYVFVMQKAPDSEQTLKKGMKVAIPYYYELHSQLKEMYPEVEWIKVDNASAAFHKVKEGELDALVATQLNSRYMIDHYYPNELYHFLIPGVQNASLSFAFPRG
;
A
#
# COMPACT_ATOMS: atom_id res chain seq x y z
N SER A 1 2.46 -21.79 -3.31
CA SER A 1 2.28 -20.64 -4.21
C SER A 1 0.82 -20.61 -4.65
N GLN A 2 0.00 -19.84 -3.95
CA GLN A 2 -1.35 -19.55 -4.46
C GLN A 2 -1.20 -18.62 -5.65
N ASN A 3 -1.65 -19.10 -6.79
CA ASN A 3 -1.67 -18.36 -8.04
C ASN A 3 -2.75 -17.26 -7.92
N TRP A 4 -2.36 -16.04 -7.61
CA TRP A 4 -3.24 -14.87 -7.50
C TRP A 4 -3.97 -14.56 -8.82
N LEU A 5 -3.53 -15.18 -9.91
CA LEU A 5 -4.10 -15.03 -11.26
C LEU A 5 -5.34 -15.90 -11.50
N ASP A 6 -5.71 -16.79 -10.58
CA ASP A 6 -6.85 -17.71 -10.72
C ASP A 6 -8.21 -17.11 -10.27
N THR A 7 -8.24 -15.88 -9.83
CA THR A 7 -9.52 -15.19 -9.59
C THR A 7 -10.00 -14.56 -10.88
N GLY A 8 -11.17 -14.97 -11.35
CA GLY A 8 -11.76 -14.60 -12.66
C GLY A 8 -11.91 -13.10 -12.98
N ASN A 9 -11.45 -12.20 -12.08
CA ASN A 9 -11.40 -10.76 -12.29
C ASN A 9 -10.16 -10.28 -13.08
N LEU A 10 -9.20 -11.16 -13.37
CA LEU A 10 -8.00 -10.80 -14.12
C LEU A 10 -8.06 -11.24 -15.59
N ALA A 11 -9.23 -11.64 -16.07
CA ALA A 11 -9.44 -12.04 -17.48
C ALA A 11 -9.09 -10.89 -18.46
N PHE A 12 -9.13 -9.63 -18.03
CA PHE A 12 -8.70 -8.47 -18.81
C PHE A 12 -7.19 -8.46 -19.10
N LEU A 13 -6.37 -9.07 -18.24
CA LEU A 13 -4.92 -9.14 -18.42
C LEU A 13 -4.51 -10.09 -19.57
N ASN A 14 -5.40 -10.99 -19.94
CA ASN A 14 -5.19 -11.92 -21.06
C ASN A 14 -5.71 -11.39 -22.40
N LYS A 15 -6.39 -10.24 -22.41
CA LYS A 15 -6.81 -9.57 -23.63
C LYS A 15 -5.72 -8.61 -24.11
N PRO A 16 -5.32 -8.64 -25.38
CA PRO A 16 -4.46 -7.59 -25.94
C PRO A 16 -5.11 -6.22 -25.73
N LEU A 17 -4.32 -5.25 -25.30
CA LEU A 17 -4.78 -3.86 -25.19
C LEU A 17 -4.99 -3.30 -26.61
N GLU A 18 -6.19 -2.83 -26.89
CA GLU A 18 -6.48 -2.08 -28.12
C GLU A 18 -6.07 -0.62 -27.91
N LEU A 19 -4.81 -0.33 -28.24
CA LEU A 19 -4.27 1.03 -28.12
C LEU A 19 -4.70 1.88 -29.32
N THR A 20 -5.15 3.10 -29.07
CA THR A 20 -5.37 4.12 -30.09
C THR A 20 -4.05 4.57 -30.71
N GLU A 21 -4.08 5.18 -31.88
CA GLU A 21 -2.87 5.72 -32.52
C GLU A 21 -2.21 6.81 -31.68
N HIS A 22 -2.99 7.59 -30.94
CA HIS A 22 -2.48 8.61 -30.01
C HIS A 22 -1.71 7.95 -28.85
N GLU A 23 -2.25 6.90 -28.24
CA GLU A 23 -1.59 6.14 -27.16
C GLU A 23 -0.30 5.48 -27.66
N LYS A 24 -0.31 4.89 -28.85
CA LYS A 24 0.90 4.30 -29.47
C LYS A 24 1.98 5.36 -29.70
N GLN A 25 1.60 6.54 -30.14
CA GLN A 25 2.55 7.66 -30.33
C GLN A 25 3.09 8.15 -28.97
N TRP A 26 2.24 8.27 -27.98
CA TRP A 26 2.65 8.67 -26.64
C TRP A 26 3.66 7.69 -26.04
N ILE A 27 3.40 6.37 -26.15
CA ILE A 27 4.31 5.31 -25.69
C ILE A 27 5.69 5.43 -26.37
N LYS A 28 5.71 5.70 -27.68
CA LYS A 28 6.98 5.89 -28.41
C LYS A 28 7.78 7.10 -27.91
N GLN A 29 7.09 8.14 -27.47
CA GLN A 29 7.72 9.36 -26.94
C GLN A 29 8.15 9.22 -25.48
N HIS A 30 7.51 8.33 -24.73
CA HIS A 30 7.71 8.11 -23.28
C HIS A 30 7.94 6.62 -23.00
N PRO A 31 9.00 6.01 -23.56
CA PRO A 31 9.20 4.55 -23.43
C PRO A 31 9.58 4.12 -22.02
N ASP A 32 10.13 5.02 -21.20
CA ASP A 32 10.62 4.74 -19.86
C ASP A 32 9.84 5.55 -18.84
N LEU A 33 9.14 4.89 -17.94
CA LEU A 33 8.38 5.50 -16.86
C LEU A 33 9.04 5.24 -15.51
N LYS A 34 9.10 6.28 -14.69
CA LYS A 34 9.66 6.22 -13.35
C LYS A 34 8.60 5.79 -12.36
N VAL A 35 8.81 4.63 -11.74
CA VAL A 35 7.91 4.06 -10.75
C VAL A 35 8.35 4.47 -9.35
N LEU A 36 7.48 5.21 -8.66
CA LEU A 36 7.69 5.52 -7.27
C LEU A 36 7.32 4.32 -6.43
N GLU A 37 8.32 3.67 -5.87
CA GLU A 37 8.12 2.44 -5.13
C GLU A 37 8.08 2.67 -3.62
N ASN A 38 7.11 2.03 -2.97
CA ASN A 38 7.16 1.80 -1.54
C ASN A 38 7.62 0.35 -1.30
N PRO A 39 8.91 0.09 -1.04
CA PRO A 39 9.46 -1.26 -0.90
C PRO A 39 8.90 -2.01 0.31
N TYR A 40 8.17 -1.33 1.18
CA TYR A 40 7.64 -1.85 2.44
C TYR A 40 6.13 -2.05 2.45
N SER A 41 5.52 -2.33 1.29
CA SER A 41 4.08 -2.58 1.16
C SER A 41 3.75 -3.99 0.63
N PRO A 42 4.26 -5.08 1.24
CA PRO A 42 3.87 -6.42 0.83
C PRO A 42 2.39 -6.68 1.16
N PRO A 43 1.67 -7.50 0.39
CA PRO A 43 2.09 -8.17 -0.85
C PRO A 43 1.91 -7.33 -2.12
N TYR A 44 1.56 -6.05 -2.00
CA TYR A 44 1.26 -5.19 -3.15
C TYR A 44 2.52 -4.89 -3.96
N SER A 45 3.52 -4.37 -3.28
CA SER A 45 4.78 -3.95 -3.88
C SER A 45 5.94 -4.27 -2.93
N MET A 46 6.94 -4.94 -3.48
CA MET A 46 8.17 -5.30 -2.78
C MET A 46 9.33 -5.13 -3.75
N THR A 47 10.49 -4.77 -3.23
CA THR A 47 11.72 -4.70 -4.01
C THR A 47 12.57 -5.94 -3.73
N ASP A 48 13.03 -6.61 -4.77
CA ASP A 48 14.00 -7.70 -4.61
C ASP A 48 15.44 -7.17 -4.49
N GLU A 49 16.40 -8.09 -4.32
CA GLU A 49 17.82 -7.74 -4.19
C GLU A 49 18.39 -7.04 -5.43
N THR A 50 17.74 -7.16 -6.58
CA THR A 50 18.13 -6.49 -7.82
C THR A 50 17.51 -5.10 -7.97
N GLY A 51 16.64 -4.68 -7.06
CA GLY A 51 15.86 -3.45 -7.13
C GLY A 51 14.62 -3.54 -8.00
N SER A 52 14.25 -4.75 -8.45
CA SER A 52 13.06 -4.94 -9.29
C SER A 52 11.78 -5.00 -8.45
N VAL A 53 10.70 -4.39 -8.96
CA VAL A 53 9.37 -4.43 -8.33
C VAL A 53 8.81 -5.85 -8.40
N ARG A 54 8.39 -6.36 -7.26
CA ARG A 54 7.76 -7.67 -7.07
C ARG A 54 6.40 -7.52 -6.41
N GLY A 55 5.69 -8.63 -6.25
CA GLY A 55 4.33 -8.67 -5.73
C GLY A 55 3.29 -8.39 -6.80
N VAL A 56 2.06 -8.13 -6.38
CA VAL A 56 0.91 -7.93 -7.30
C VAL A 56 1.21 -6.82 -8.32
N MET A 57 1.80 -5.73 -7.87
CA MET A 57 2.09 -4.59 -8.76
C MET A 57 3.23 -4.89 -9.73
N GLY A 58 4.25 -5.63 -9.30
CA GLY A 58 5.31 -6.09 -10.20
C GLY A 58 4.76 -6.95 -11.34
N ASP A 59 3.85 -7.86 -11.04
CA ASP A 59 3.21 -8.73 -12.04
C ASP A 59 2.36 -7.90 -13.03
N ILE A 60 1.57 -6.94 -12.54
CA ILE A 60 0.78 -6.05 -13.39
C ILE A 60 1.68 -5.19 -14.29
N LEU A 61 2.73 -4.59 -13.76
CA LEU A 61 3.67 -3.77 -14.54
C LEU A 61 4.37 -4.61 -15.62
N ASN A 62 4.74 -5.85 -15.31
CA ASN A 62 5.33 -6.77 -16.29
C ASN A 62 4.35 -7.09 -17.44
N ILE A 63 3.07 -7.29 -17.14
CA ILE A 63 2.05 -7.51 -18.17
C ILE A 63 1.89 -6.27 -19.05
N ILE A 64 1.87 -5.08 -18.45
CA ILE A 64 1.80 -3.83 -19.22
C ILE A 64 3.03 -3.69 -20.12
N THR A 65 4.22 -3.98 -19.63
CA THR A 65 5.45 -3.99 -20.44
C THR A 65 5.34 -4.89 -21.64
N LEU A 66 4.86 -6.13 -21.44
CA LEU A 66 4.70 -7.10 -22.54
C LEU A 66 3.70 -6.64 -23.60
N GLN A 67 2.65 -5.93 -23.20
CA GLN A 67 1.60 -5.50 -24.12
C GLN A 67 1.87 -4.16 -24.81
N THR A 68 2.65 -3.29 -24.18
CA THR A 68 2.85 -1.91 -24.65
C THR A 68 4.28 -1.59 -25.08
N GLY A 69 5.25 -2.34 -24.59
CA GLY A 69 6.67 -2.02 -24.72
C GLY A 69 7.16 -0.91 -23.76
N LEU A 70 6.33 -0.44 -22.85
CA LEU A 70 6.74 0.49 -21.78
C LEU A 70 7.72 -0.18 -20.83
N ASN A 71 8.76 0.53 -20.43
CA ASN A 71 9.67 0.12 -19.37
C ASN A 71 9.34 0.86 -18.09
N PHE A 72 9.42 0.17 -16.96
CA PHE A 72 9.18 0.72 -15.64
C PHE A 72 10.47 0.68 -14.83
N SER A 73 11.01 1.85 -14.53
CA SER A 73 12.25 2.01 -13.76
C SER A 73 11.92 2.42 -12.33
N PRO A 74 12.17 1.58 -11.32
CA PRO A 74 11.87 1.92 -9.94
C PRO A 74 12.76 3.04 -9.46
N ILE A 75 12.14 3.97 -8.70
CA ILE A 75 12.84 5.03 -7.98
C ILE A 75 12.66 4.75 -6.50
N THR A 76 13.77 4.50 -5.81
CA THR A 76 13.76 4.38 -4.36
C THR A 76 13.66 5.76 -3.73
N VAL A 77 12.62 5.97 -2.96
CA VAL A 77 12.44 7.19 -2.18
C VAL A 77 13.14 7.02 -0.84
N SER A 78 13.96 7.98 -0.46
CA SER A 78 14.50 8.01 0.90
C SER A 78 13.38 8.10 1.92
N HIS A 79 13.53 7.45 3.07
CA HIS A 79 12.52 7.26 4.12
C HIS A 79 11.75 8.51 4.58
N ASN A 80 12.16 9.70 4.18
CA ASN A 80 11.59 10.98 4.59
C ASN A 80 10.68 11.63 3.53
N ILE A 81 10.48 11.00 2.38
CA ILE A 81 9.59 11.56 1.36
C ILE A 81 8.22 10.90 1.51
N HIS A 82 7.31 11.65 2.05
CA HIS A 82 5.91 11.28 2.21
C HIS A 82 5.28 11.15 0.83
N ALA A 83 5.13 9.91 0.35
CA ALA A 83 4.50 9.65 -0.93
C ALA A 83 3.12 10.33 -0.97
N GLY A 84 3.04 11.48 -1.60
CA GLY A 84 1.81 12.24 -1.78
C GLY A 84 1.82 13.71 -1.34
N THR A 85 2.68 14.12 -0.40
CA THR A 85 2.68 15.53 0.06
C THR A 85 3.89 16.34 -0.37
N GLN A 86 5.00 15.71 -0.76
CA GLN A 86 6.24 16.41 -1.15
C GLN A 86 6.87 15.86 -2.44
N LEU A 87 6.12 15.10 -3.23
CA LEU A 87 6.64 14.62 -4.50
C LEU A 87 6.64 15.76 -5.50
N ASN A 88 7.82 16.30 -5.76
CA ASN A 88 7.99 17.30 -6.80
C ASN A 88 7.41 16.78 -8.11
N PRO A 89 6.54 17.54 -8.79
CA PRO A 89 6.13 17.24 -10.15
C PRO A 89 7.39 17.04 -11.01
N GLY A 90 7.45 15.94 -11.75
CA GLY A 90 8.58 15.61 -12.64
C GLY A 90 9.63 14.66 -12.08
N GLY A 91 9.54 14.23 -10.81
CA GLY A 91 10.48 13.24 -10.24
C GLY A 91 10.06 11.77 -10.44
N TRP A 92 8.78 11.53 -10.73
CA TRP A 92 8.18 10.20 -10.89
C TRP A 92 6.99 10.27 -11.85
N ASP A 93 6.59 9.12 -12.39
CA ASP A 93 5.51 9.02 -13.37
C ASP A 93 4.32 8.22 -12.82
N ILE A 94 4.56 7.20 -12.00
CA ILE A 94 3.52 6.31 -11.50
C ILE A 94 3.83 5.83 -10.07
N LEU A 95 2.80 5.81 -9.22
CA LEU A 95 2.77 5.17 -7.91
C LEU A 95 1.83 3.96 -8.00
N PRO A 96 2.36 2.72 -7.93
CA PRO A 96 1.60 1.53 -8.29
C PRO A 96 0.50 1.14 -7.30
N ALA A 97 0.71 1.33 -6.00
CA ALA A 97 -0.22 0.92 -4.94
C ALA A 97 -0.47 2.09 -3.99
N ALA A 98 -1.25 3.06 -4.46
CA ALA A 98 -1.63 4.23 -3.68
C ALA A 98 -2.94 3.97 -2.93
N ILE A 99 -2.93 4.20 -1.61
CA ILE A 99 -4.17 4.29 -0.83
C ILE A 99 -4.81 5.65 -1.12
N TYR A 100 -6.08 5.63 -1.53
CA TYR A 100 -6.85 6.83 -1.78
C TYR A 100 -6.93 7.71 -0.52
N SER A 101 -6.83 9.01 -0.73
CA SER A 101 -6.98 10.04 0.28
C SER A 101 -7.42 11.35 -0.40
N GLU A 102 -8.42 12.03 0.16
CA GLU A 102 -8.87 13.34 -0.34
C GLU A 102 -7.73 14.37 -0.30
N ASP A 103 -6.95 14.37 0.77
CA ASP A 103 -5.80 15.28 0.92
C ASP A 103 -4.76 15.09 -0.20
N ARG A 104 -4.61 13.85 -0.69
CA ARG A 104 -3.67 13.53 -1.76
C ARG A 104 -4.17 13.89 -3.15
N GLU A 105 -5.48 14.00 -3.36
CA GLU A 105 -6.06 14.38 -4.67
C GLU A 105 -5.59 15.75 -5.16
N ASN A 106 -5.16 16.62 -4.26
CA ASN A 106 -4.60 17.90 -4.66
C ASN A 106 -3.29 17.78 -5.44
N ASN A 107 -2.53 16.71 -5.20
CA ASN A 107 -1.19 16.50 -5.75
C ASN A 107 -1.10 15.33 -6.74
N VAL A 108 -2.02 14.38 -6.65
CA VAL A 108 -2.03 13.17 -7.48
C VAL A 108 -3.42 12.90 -8.07
N SER A 109 -3.43 12.26 -9.22
CA SER A 109 -4.65 11.70 -9.82
C SER A 109 -4.68 10.20 -9.54
N PHE A 110 -5.79 9.71 -8.99
CA PHE A 110 -5.99 8.28 -8.76
C PHE A 110 -6.69 7.64 -9.95
N ALA A 111 -6.21 6.47 -10.36
CA ALA A 111 -6.90 5.62 -11.32
C ALA A 111 -8.07 4.86 -10.67
N GLU A 112 -8.73 4.01 -11.43
CA GLU A 112 -9.77 3.13 -10.92
C GLU A 112 -9.23 2.21 -9.81
N VAL A 113 -10.02 2.04 -8.75
CA VAL A 113 -9.68 1.16 -7.62
C VAL A 113 -9.64 -0.29 -8.07
N PHE A 114 -8.54 -0.98 -7.83
CA PHE A 114 -8.36 -2.38 -8.17
C PHE A 114 -8.34 -3.32 -6.95
N ILE A 115 -8.02 -2.81 -5.75
CA ILE A 115 -8.08 -3.56 -4.49
C ILE A 115 -8.78 -2.72 -3.43
N THR A 116 -9.66 -3.39 -2.69
CA THR A 116 -10.27 -2.86 -1.47
C THR A 116 -9.98 -3.82 -0.33
N THR A 117 -9.51 -3.30 0.80
CA THR A 117 -9.12 -4.11 1.97
C THR A 117 -9.50 -3.41 3.26
N PRO A 118 -10.01 -4.14 4.28
CA PRO A 118 -10.30 -3.56 5.58
C PRO A 118 -9.04 -3.06 6.28
N TYR A 119 -9.21 -2.10 7.19
CA TYR A 119 -8.19 -1.77 8.19
C TYR A 119 -8.31 -2.67 9.41
N VAL A 120 -7.18 -2.96 10.01
CA VAL A 120 -7.05 -3.83 11.19
C VAL A 120 -6.12 -3.20 12.24
N PHE A 121 -6.33 -3.58 13.50
CA PHE A 121 -5.31 -3.47 14.54
C PHE A 121 -4.47 -4.74 14.55
N VAL A 122 -3.17 -4.60 14.66
CA VAL A 122 -2.22 -5.70 14.87
C VAL A 122 -1.71 -5.63 16.30
N MET A 123 -1.80 -6.73 17.03
CA MET A 123 -1.45 -6.82 18.46
C MET A 123 -0.85 -8.20 18.78
N GLN A 124 -0.18 -8.30 19.94
CA GLN A 124 0.36 -9.57 20.45
C GLN A 124 -0.71 -10.53 21.00
N LYS A 125 -1.89 -10.05 21.34
CA LYS A 125 -2.90 -10.85 22.03
C LYS A 125 -3.73 -11.70 21.07
N ALA A 126 -3.95 -12.96 21.46
CA ALA A 126 -4.82 -13.89 20.76
C ALA A 126 -6.29 -13.42 20.71
N PRO A 127 -7.09 -13.95 19.76
CA PRO A 127 -8.47 -13.50 19.48
C PRO A 127 -9.47 -13.61 20.64
N ASP A 128 -9.20 -14.41 21.66
CA ASP A 128 -10.15 -14.73 22.75
C ASP A 128 -10.23 -13.65 23.85
N SER A 129 -9.39 -12.64 23.79
CA SER A 129 -9.42 -11.53 24.73
C SER A 129 -10.24 -10.37 24.18
N GLU A 130 -10.97 -9.66 25.03
CA GLU A 130 -11.62 -8.38 24.64
C GLU A 130 -10.61 -7.47 23.94
N GLN A 131 -10.80 -7.26 22.64
CA GLN A 131 -9.85 -6.59 21.76
C GLN A 131 -10.24 -5.13 21.60
N THR A 132 -10.17 -4.37 22.67
CA THR A 132 -10.32 -2.91 22.60
C THR A 132 -9.00 -2.22 22.92
N LEU A 133 -8.76 -1.11 22.21
CA LEU A 133 -7.67 -0.23 22.58
C LEU A 133 -7.99 0.38 23.96
N LYS A 134 -6.99 0.39 24.84
CA LYS A 134 -7.12 0.90 26.22
C LYS A 134 -6.38 2.24 26.34
N LYS A 135 -6.79 3.02 27.34
CA LYS A 135 -6.11 4.26 27.72
C LYS A 135 -4.60 4.07 27.87
N GLY A 136 -3.84 4.99 27.28
CA GLY A 136 -2.40 5.01 27.38
C GLY A 136 -1.66 4.01 26.49
N MET A 137 -2.39 3.20 25.70
CA MET A 137 -1.75 2.33 24.69
C MET A 137 -1.05 3.16 23.63
N LYS A 138 0.15 2.73 23.23
CA LYS A 138 0.92 3.28 22.13
C LYS A 138 0.55 2.55 20.85
N VAL A 139 -0.12 3.26 19.94
CA VAL A 139 -0.61 2.68 18.69
C VAL A 139 0.02 3.40 17.51
N ALA A 140 0.76 2.64 16.70
CA ALA A 140 1.33 3.16 15.46
C ALA A 140 0.27 3.25 14.36
N ILE A 141 0.35 4.32 13.57
CA ILE A 141 -0.46 4.51 12.37
C ILE A 141 0.40 5.16 11.27
N PRO A 142 0.39 4.62 10.04
CA PRO A 142 0.99 5.30 8.92
C PRO A 142 0.38 6.69 8.74
N TYR A 143 1.21 7.72 8.64
CA TYR A 143 0.70 9.10 8.65
C TYR A 143 -0.09 9.46 7.39
N TYR A 144 -0.01 8.72 6.31
CA TYR A 144 -0.82 8.88 5.10
C TYR A 144 -2.21 8.21 5.18
N TYR A 145 -2.56 7.56 6.30
CA TYR A 145 -3.91 7.03 6.51
C TYR A 145 -4.86 8.13 6.94
N GLU A 146 -5.88 8.42 6.15
CA GLU A 146 -6.92 9.42 6.47
C GLU A 146 -7.71 9.09 7.73
N LEU A 147 -7.91 7.79 7.99
CA LEU A 147 -8.69 7.36 9.16
C LEU A 147 -8.06 7.77 10.50
N HIS A 148 -6.87 8.36 10.53
CA HIS A 148 -6.22 8.79 11.77
C HIS A 148 -7.11 9.74 12.58
N SER A 149 -7.73 10.74 11.94
CA SER A 149 -8.62 11.68 12.64
C SER A 149 -9.82 10.97 13.25
N GLN A 150 -10.46 10.06 12.50
CA GLN A 150 -11.59 9.26 12.97
C GLN A 150 -11.19 8.36 14.14
N LEU A 151 -10.05 7.66 14.03
CA LEU A 151 -9.55 6.80 15.11
C LEU A 151 -9.20 7.58 16.37
N LYS A 152 -8.67 8.78 16.22
CA LYS A 152 -8.38 9.66 17.35
C LYS A 152 -9.66 10.09 18.08
N GLU A 153 -10.76 10.30 17.37
CA GLU A 153 -12.06 10.57 17.98
C GLU A 153 -12.65 9.34 18.66
N MET A 154 -12.51 8.16 18.04
CA MET A 154 -13.00 6.88 18.60
C MET A 154 -12.21 6.44 19.84
N TYR A 155 -10.91 6.73 19.87
CA TYR A 155 -9.98 6.33 20.94
C TYR A 155 -9.15 7.53 21.43
N PRO A 156 -9.76 8.51 22.12
CA PRO A 156 -9.10 9.76 22.47
C PRO A 156 -8.01 9.61 23.54
N GLU A 157 -8.01 8.52 24.29
CA GLU A 157 -7.03 8.27 25.35
C GLU A 157 -5.82 7.42 24.90
N VAL A 158 -5.76 7.08 23.59
CA VAL A 158 -4.64 6.35 22.98
C VAL A 158 -3.53 7.32 22.58
N GLU A 159 -2.29 6.92 22.81
CA GLU A 159 -1.11 7.63 22.30
C GLU A 159 -0.85 7.20 20.85
N TRP A 160 -1.22 8.05 19.89
CA TRP A 160 -1.03 7.79 18.47
C TRP A 160 0.37 8.16 18.02
N ILE A 161 1.11 7.19 17.47
CA ILE A 161 2.47 7.33 16.97
C ILE A 161 2.45 7.23 15.46
N LYS A 162 2.78 8.30 14.77
CA LYS A 162 2.86 8.31 13.32
C LYS A 162 4.13 7.60 12.84
N VAL A 163 3.97 6.70 11.88
CA VAL A 163 5.07 5.94 11.26
C VAL A 163 5.04 6.10 9.73
N ASP A 164 6.18 5.91 9.11
CA ASP A 164 6.32 6.06 7.65
C ASP A 164 5.55 4.98 6.88
N ASN A 165 5.55 3.76 7.39
CA ASN A 165 4.78 2.66 6.83
C ASN A 165 4.44 1.62 7.92
N ALA A 166 3.40 0.83 7.67
CA ALA A 166 2.96 -0.19 8.61
C ALA A 166 4.00 -1.29 8.82
N SER A 167 4.65 -1.75 7.75
CA SER A 167 5.57 -2.90 7.81
C SER A 167 6.74 -2.68 8.76
N ALA A 168 7.25 -1.45 8.88
CA ALA A 168 8.33 -1.10 9.80
C ALA A 168 7.93 -1.20 11.29
N ALA A 169 6.63 -1.16 11.60
CA ALA A 169 6.14 -1.16 12.97
C ALA A 169 5.80 -2.55 13.52
N PHE A 170 5.70 -3.58 12.68
CA PHE A 170 5.36 -4.95 13.13
C PHE A 170 6.34 -5.48 14.18
N HIS A 171 7.63 -5.30 13.95
CA HIS A 171 8.65 -5.76 14.90
C HIS A 171 8.53 -5.07 16.24
N LYS A 172 8.23 -3.77 16.24
CA LYS A 172 8.04 -2.98 17.47
C LYS A 172 6.84 -3.44 18.29
N VAL A 173 5.76 -3.88 17.60
CA VAL A 173 4.60 -4.48 18.29
C VAL A 173 5.00 -5.84 18.88
N LYS A 174 5.75 -6.67 18.15
CA LYS A 174 6.25 -7.95 18.66
C LYS A 174 7.11 -7.77 19.90
N GLU A 175 8.02 -6.82 19.90
CA GLU A 175 8.93 -6.56 21.03
C GLU A 175 8.25 -5.79 22.20
N GLY A 176 7.00 -5.36 22.04
CA GLY A 176 6.26 -4.64 23.07
C GLY A 176 6.65 -3.16 23.20
N GLU A 177 7.41 -2.62 22.26
CA GLU A 177 7.67 -1.17 22.19
C GLU A 177 6.41 -0.39 21.81
N LEU A 178 5.53 -1.02 21.04
CA LEU A 178 4.19 -0.55 20.68
C LEU A 178 3.15 -1.59 21.14
N ASP A 179 1.99 -1.11 21.56
CA ASP A 179 0.89 -1.99 21.95
C ASP A 179 0.08 -2.49 20.76
N ALA A 180 -0.02 -1.68 19.72
CA ALA A 180 -0.73 -2.01 18.50
C ALA A 180 -0.22 -1.22 17.29
N LEU A 181 -0.68 -1.65 16.12
CA LEU A 181 -0.40 -1.04 14.83
C LEU A 181 -1.68 -1.03 14.01
N VAL A 182 -1.95 0.07 13.30
CA VAL A 182 -2.98 0.15 12.26
C VAL A 182 -2.36 -0.23 10.92
N ALA A 183 -2.93 -1.21 10.26
CA ALA A 183 -2.49 -1.66 8.93
C ALA A 183 -3.69 -2.09 8.08
N THR A 184 -3.47 -2.38 6.80
CA THR A 184 -4.47 -3.06 5.98
C THR A 184 -4.48 -4.55 6.29
N GLN A 185 -5.63 -5.20 6.14
CA GLN A 185 -5.76 -6.65 6.40
C GLN A 185 -4.83 -7.48 5.50
N LEU A 186 -4.72 -7.14 4.21
CA LEU A 186 -3.85 -7.87 3.29
C LEU A 186 -2.38 -7.77 3.68
N ASN A 187 -1.89 -6.57 4.02
CA ASN A 187 -0.53 -6.40 4.49
C ASN A 187 -0.29 -7.15 5.81
N SER A 188 -1.24 -7.07 6.74
CA SER A 188 -1.14 -7.75 8.03
C SER A 188 -1.09 -9.25 7.90
N ARG A 189 -1.95 -9.84 7.08
CA ARG A 189 -1.93 -11.30 6.82
C ARG A 189 -0.60 -11.74 6.25
N TYR A 190 -0.10 -11.03 5.24
CA TYR A 190 1.19 -11.35 4.66
C TYR A 190 2.31 -11.30 5.71
N MET A 191 2.41 -10.21 6.46
CA MET A 191 3.47 -10.01 7.45
C MET A 191 3.38 -11.03 8.60
N ILE A 192 2.19 -11.28 9.11
CA ILE A 192 1.98 -12.25 10.20
C ILE A 192 2.31 -13.66 9.72
N ASP A 193 1.78 -14.09 8.58
CA ASP A 193 1.98 -15.46 8.08
C ASP A 193 3.45 -15.76 7.75
N HIS A 194 4.21 -14.77 7.27
CA HIS A 194 5.59 -14.97 6.85
C HIS A 194 6.63 -14.71 7.94
N TYR A 195 6.35 -13.77 8.86
CA TYR A 195 7.37 -13.30 9.81
C TYR A 195 6.99 -13.42 11.28
N TYR A 196 5.69 -13.44 11.62
CA TYR A 196 5.23 -13.41 13.01
C TYR A 196 4.11 -14.42 13.30
N PRO A 197 4.22 -15.68 12.79
CA PRO A 197 3.15 -16.67 12.99
C PRO A 197 3.04 -17.01 14.48
N ASN A 198 1.80 -17.01 15.01
CA ASN A 198 1.46 -17.22 16.41
C ASN A 198 2.06 -16.21 17.41
N GLU A 199 2.65 -15.13 16.93
CA GLU A 199 3.21 -14.05 17.74
C GLU A 199 2.36 -12.78 17.66
N LEU A 200 1.83 -12.47 16.46
CA LEU A 200 0.97 -11.33 16.21
C LEU A 200 -0.37 -11.78 15.64
N TYR A 201 -1.40 -10.99 15.90
CA TYR A 201 -2.77 -11.23 15.49
C TYR A 201 -3.36 -9.94 14.94
N HIS A 202 -4.31 -10.02 14.02
CA HIS A 202 -5.00 -8.86 13.50
C HIS A 202 -6.50 -8.91 13.80
N PHE A 203 -7.09 -7.73 14.01
CA PHE A 203 -8.50 -7.53 14.38
C PHE A 203 -9.09 -6.42 13.54
N LEU A 204 -10.27 -6.67 12.97
CA LEU A 204 -10.97 -5.65 12.19
C LEU A 204 -11.26 -4.41 13.02
N ILE A 205 -11.03 -3.23 12.45
CA ILE A 205 -11.43 -1.96 13.05
C ILE A 205 -12.88 -1.70 12.67
N PRO A 206 -13.81 -1.68 13.64
CA PRO A 206 -15.23 -1.45 13.33
C PRO A 206 -15.49 0.03 12.98
N GLY A 207 -16.47 0.26 12.10
CA GLY A 207 -16.98 1.60 11.84
C GLY A 207 -16.10 2.50 10.97
N VAL A 208 -15.06 1.97 10.36
CA VAL A 208 -14.20 2.69 9.41
C VAL A 208 -14.37 2.15 8.00
N GLN A 209 -14.18 3.01 7.00
CA GLN A 209 -14.20 2.59 5.60
C GLN A 209 -12.96 1.75 5.27
N ASN A 210 -13.10 0.86 4.28
CA ASN A 210 -11.98 0.08 3.78
C ASN A 210 -10.96 0.97 3.04
N ALA A 211 -9.70 0.54 3.05
CA ALA A 211 -8.69 1.11 2.19
C ALA A 211 -8.97 0.77 0.72
N SER A 212 -8.87 1.75 -0.16
CA SER A 212 -8.98 1.59 -1.61
C SER A 212 -7.64 1.87 -2.24
N LEU A 213 -7.12 0.89 -2.99
CA LEU A 213 -5.82 0.98 -3.65
C LEU A 213 -6.00 1.10 -5.17
N SER A 214 -5.23 2.00 -5.76
CA SER A 214 -5.17 2.22 -7.19
C SER A 214 -3.78 2.66 -7.63
N PHE A 215 -3.57 2.73 -8.95
CA PHE A 215 -2.46 3.53 -9.48
C PHE A 215 -2.72 5.01 -9.21
N ALA A 216 -1.64 5.75 -8.94
CA ALA A 216 -1.70 7.20 -8.88
C ALA A 216 -0.62 7.82 -9.76
N PHE A 217 -0.92 9.02 -10.27
CA PHE A 217 -0.08 9.76 -11.20
C PHE A 217 0.09 11.19 -10.69
N PRO A 218 1.24 11.84 -10.92
CA PRO A 218 1.39 13.24 -10.58
C PRO A 218 0.36 14.09 -11.35
N ARG A 219 -0.24 15.06 -10.68
CA ARG A 219 -0.99 16.11 -11.36
C ARG A 219 0.00 17.09 -12.00
N GLY A 220 -0.11 17.26 -13.32
CA GLY A 220 0.63 18.25 -14.08
C GLY A 220 0.13 19.66 -13.84
#